data_5280eb1e3b65791c9ab5063d5b828feb
#
_entry.id   5280eb1e3b65791c9ab5063d5b828feb
#
_cell.length_a   1.000
_cell.length_b   1.000
_cell.length_c   1.000
_cell.angle_alpha   90.00
_cell.angle_beta   90.00
_cell.angle_gamma   90.00
#
_symmetry.space_group_name_H-M   'P 1'
#
loop_
_entity.id
_entity.type
_entity.pdbx_description
1 polymer ?
#
loop_
_entity_poly.entity_id
_entity_poly.type
_entity_poly.pdbx_seq_one_letter_code
_entity_poly.pdbx_strand_id
1 'polypeptide(L)'
;MNKKAFTIQDLLPLGLTLVVLGIGLGYGLNVLGDIKSDMSDCNSTFTYNETIGLCHNTTGTTYHPSIYGGAEFNATDDAMTGVAKLPAKLPLIVTVIVAAIIIGILVRYLLIRFN
;
A
#
# COMPACT_ATOMS: atom_id res chain seq x y z
N MET A 1 19.43 -30.14 -1.32
CA MET A 1 18.39 -29.08 -1.27
C MET A 1 17.29 -29.42 -2.27
N ASN A 2 16.13 -29.81 -1.77
CA ASN A 2 14.97 -30.00 -2.63
C ASN A 2 14.50 -28.62 -3.14
N LYS A 3 14.87 -28.26 -4.35
CA LYS A 3 14.29 -27.14 -5.04
C LYS A 3 12.86 -27.53 -5.41
N LYS A 4 11.90 -27.28 -4.51
CA LYS A 4 10.49 -27.41 -4.83
C LYS A 4 10.18 -26.42 -5.93
N ALA A 5 9.88 -26.95 -7.14
CA ALA A 5 9.33 -26.11 -8.20
C ALA A 5 7.99 -25.53 -7.70
N PHE A 6 7.78 -24.25 -7.95
CA PHE A 6 6.54 -23.55 -7.65
C PHE A 6 5.40 -24.26 -8.40
N THR A 7 4.42 -24.79 -7.67
CA THR A 7 3.30 -25.54 -8.22
C THR A 7 2.02 -24.71 -8.23
N ILE A 8 1.04 -25.13 -9.02
CA ILE A 8 -0.30 -24.47 -9.05
C ILE A 8 -0.94 -24.48 -7.64
N GLN A 9 -0.62 -25.49 -6.82
CA GLN A 9 -1.10 -25.58 -5.44
C GLN A 9 -0.55 -24.46 -4.54
N ASP A 10 0.59 -23.89 -4.88
CA ASP A 10 1.19 -22.77 -4.12
C ASP A 10 0.55 -21.43 -4.48
N LEU A 11 -0.22 -21.36 -5.58
CA LEU A 11 -0.92 -20.15 -6.01
C LEU A 11 -2.05 -19.74 -5.07
N LEU A 12 -2.78 -20.69 -4.52
CA LEU A 12 -3.91 -20.40 -3.63
C LEU A 12 -3.46 -19.69 -2.34
N PRO A 13 -2.49 -20.21 -1.58
CA PRO A 13 -1.98 -19.52 -0.39
C PRO A 13 -1.30 -18.18 -0.73
N LEU A 14 -0.63 -18.09 -1.86
CA LEU A 14 -0.04 -16.82 -2.32
C LEU A 14 -1.10 -15.77 -2.60
N GLY A 15 -2.17 -16.14 -3.31
CA GLY A 15 -3.30 -15.25 -3.59
C GLY A 15 -3.98 -14.78 -2.32
N LEU A 16 -4.21 -15.68 -1.36
CA LEU A 16 -4.79 -15.33 -0.07
C LEU A 16 -3.89 -14.35 0.70
N THR A 17 -2.60 -14.60 0.71
CA THR A 17 -1.62 -13.71 1.37
C THR A 17 -1.66 -12.30 0.77
N LEU A 18 -1.76 -12.18 -0.54
CA LEU A 18 -1.86 -10.87 -1.22
C LEU A 18 -3.16 -10.14 -0.87
N VAL A 19 -4.28 -10.85 -0.75
CA VAL A 19 -5.56 -10.26 -0.32
C VAL A 19 -5.47 -9.75 1.11
N VAL A 20 -4.94 -10.54 2.03
CA VAL A 20 -4.76 -10.15 3.43
C VAL A 20 -3.81 -8.95 3.53
N LEU A 21 -2.72 -8.95 2.76
CA LEU A 21 -1.79 -7.82 2.69
C LEU A 21 -2.49 -6.54 2.20
N GLY A 22 -3.31 -6.64 1.15
CA GLY A 22 -4.07 -5.49 0.62
C GLY A 22 -5.03 -4.89 1.65
N ILE A 23 -5.76 -5.74 2.37
CA ILE A 23 -6.66 -5.32 3.45
C ILE A 23 -5.86 -4.67 4.59
N GLY A 24 -4.76 -5.30 5.01
CA GLY A 24 -3.89 -4.77 6.06
C GLY A 24 -3.30 -3.40 5.71
N LEU A 25 -2.88 -3.21 4.46
CA LEU A 25 -2.38 -1.91 3.98
C LEU A 25 -3.48 -0.84 3.99
N GLY A 26 -4.71 -1.19 3.60
CA GLY A 26 -5.85 -0.28 3.63
C GLY A 26 -6.18 0.20 5.05
N TYR A 27 -6.27 -0.71 6.01
CA TYR A 27 -6.45 -0.35 7.42
C TYR A 27 -5.26 0.42 7.99
N GLY A 28 -4.04 0.04 7.62
CA GLY A 28 -2.83 0.75 8.02
C GLY A 28 -2.83 2.21 7.56
N LEU A 29 -3.28 2.48 6.35
CA LEU A 29 -3.42 3.85 5.83
C LEU A 29 -4.48 4.65 6.59
N ASN A 30 -5.61 4.04 6.96
CA ASN A 30 -6.62 4.69 7.78
C ASN A 30 -6.06 5.10 9.15
N VAL A 31 -5.37 4.18 9.83
CA VAL A 31 -4.74 4.48 11.12
C VAL A 31 -3.69 5.57 11.01
N LEU A 32 -2.88 5.54 9.95
CA LEU A 32 -1.90 6.61 9.69
C LEU A 32 -2.58 7.96 9.40
N GLY A 33 -3.72 7.96 8.73
CA GLY A 33 -4.53 9.16 8.52
C GLY A 33 -5.02 9.77 9.83
N ASP A 34 -5.56 8.94 10.72
CA ASP A 34 -6.01 9.37 12.05
C ASP A 34 -4.85 9.94 12.87
N ILE A 35 -3.70 9.24 12.89
CA ILE A 35 -2.48 9.72 13.57
C ILE A 35 -2.00 11.04 12.99
N LYS A 36 -2.01 11.17 11.66
CA LYS A 36 -1.63 12.42 10.98
C LYS A 36 -2.56 13.57 11.36
N SER A 37 -3.86 13.31 11.46
CA SER A 37 -4.84 14.29 11.93
C SER A 37 -4.55 14.75 13.36
N ASP A 38 -4.24 13.81 14.25
CA ASP A 38 -3.90 14.11 15.65
C ASP A 38 -2.57 14.88 15.80
N MET A 39 -1.62 14.63 14.90
CA MET A 39 -0.34 15.34 14.85
C MET A 39 -0.43 16.71 14.17
N SER A 40 -1.57 17.03 13.54
CA SER A 40 -1.76 18.33 12.90
C SER A 40 -1.83 19.42 13.94
N ASP A 41 -1.03 20.47 13.74
CA ASP A 41 -0.94 21.63 14.64
C ASP A 41 -1.99 22.70 14.25
N CYS A 42 -3.23 22.24 14.00
CA CYS A 42 -4.34 23.14 13.74
C CYS A 42 -4.74 23.86 15.03
N ASN A 43 -4.79 25.19 14.99
CA ASN A 43 -5.23 26.03 16.10
C ASN A 43 -6.64 25.62 16.55
N SER A 44 -7.02 25.90 17.80
CA SER A 44 -8.29 25.50 18.43
C SER A 44 -9.55 25.88 17.63
N THR A 45 -9.45 26.81 16.69
CA THR A 45 -10.51 27.27 15.78
C THR A 45 -10.51 26.57 14.44
N PHE A 46 -9.50 25.74 14.16
CA PHE A 46 -9.32 25.07 12.88
C PHE A 46 -9.25 23.55 13.08
N THR A 47 -9.88 22.81 12.17
CA THR A 47 -9.83 21.34 12.12
C THR A 47 -9.04 20.92 10.89
N TYR A 48 -8.21 19.90 11.02
CA TYR A 48 -7.46 19.34 9.90
C TYR A 48 -8.39 18.56 8.96
N ASN A 49 -8.31 18.87 7.68
CA ASN A 49 -9.02 18.14 6.64
C ASN A 49 -8.05 17.21 5.90
N GLU A 50 -8.19 15.91 6.10
CA GLU A 50 -7.33 14.88 5.50
C GLU A 50 -7.39 14.86 3.97
N THR A 51 -8.54 15.21 3.38
CA THR A 51 -8.75 15.18 1.93
C THR A 51 -7.96 16.26 1.22
N ILE A 52 -7.82 17.42 1.87
CA ILE A 52 -7.17 18.61 1.28
C ILE A 52 -5.77 18.79 1.86
N GLY A 53 -5.48 18.19 3.01
CA GLY A 53 -4.21 18.36 3.71
C GLY A 53 -4.03 19.73 4.36
N LEU A 54 -5.11 20.43 4.65
CA LEU A 54 -5.11 21.80 5.19
C LEU A 54 -5.99 21.92 6.42
N CYS A 55 -5.64 22.85 7.31
CA CYS A 55 -6.53 23.23 8.40
C CYS A 55 -7.64 24.14 7.89
N HIS A 56 -8.89 23.81 8.18
CA HIS A 56 -10.06 24.60 7.80
C HIS A 56 -10.84 25.08 9.03
N ASN A 57 -11.52 26.22 8.92
CA ASN A 57 -12.42 26.73 9.94
C ASN A 57 -13.66 25.84 10.07
N THR A 58 -14.30 25.82 11.23
CA THR A 58 -15.55 25.09 11.50
C THR A 58 -16.69 25.45 10.54
N THR A 59 -16.63 26.61 9.89
CA THR A 59 -17.54 27.04 8.83
C THR A 59 -17.15 26.55 7.43
N GLY A 60 -16.01 25.88 7.28
CA GLY A 60 -15.58 25.23 6.04
C GLY A 60 -15.09 26.16 4.91
N THR A 61 -14.98 27.45 5.14
CA THR A 61 -14.71 28.44 4.09
C THR A 61 -13.31 29.06 4.12
N THR A 62 -12.56 28.90 5.20
CA THR A 62 -11.25 29.52 5.33
C THR A 62 -10.18 28.49 5.64
N TYR A 63 -9.20 28.39 4.76
CA TYR A 63 -8.04 27.51 4.90
C TYR A 63 -6.82 28.30 5.36
N HIS A 64 -6.11 27.75 6.34
CA HIS A 64 -4.81 28.31 6.74
C HIS A 64 -3.68 27.44 6.13
N PRO A 65 -2.93 27.97 5.15
CA PRO A 65 -1.90 27.20 4.46
C PRO A 65 -0.60 27.01 5.25
N SER A 66 -0.45 27.61 6.41
CA SER A 66 0.83 27.70 7.12
C SER A 66 0.92 26.92 8.43
N ILE A 67 -0.12 26.17 8.82
CA ILE A 67 -0.12 25.42 10.06
C ILE A 67 -0.20 23.93 9.73
N TYR A 68 0.93 23.38 9.33
CA TYR A 68 1.17 21.96 9.26
C TYR A 68 1.90 21.52 10.51
N GLY A 69 1.69 20.30 10.94
CA GLY A 69 2.42 19.72 12.03
C GLY A 69 3.93 19.71 11.79
N GLY A 70 4.69 19.46 12.84
CA GLY A 70 6.15 19.42 12.81
C GLY A 70 6.76 18.29 11.97
N ALA A 71 7.97 17.90 12.31
CA ALA A 71 8.69 16.82 11.63
C ALA A 71 7.95 15.47 11.65
N GLU A 72 7.23 15.21 12.73
CA GLU A 72 6.42 13.99 12.90
C GLU A 72 5.26 13.91 11.88
N PHE A 73 4.59 15.03 11.65
CA PHE A 73 3.53 15.13 10.65
C PHE A 73 4.06 14.86 9.24
N ASN A 74 5.19 15.47 8.89
CA ASN A 74 5.82 15.26 7.59
C ASN A 74 6.29 13.83 7.41
N ALA A 75 6.89 13.23 8.45
CA ALA A 75 7.33 11.83 8.40
C ALA A 75 6.13 10.86 8.22
N THR A 76 5.01 11.15 8.87
CA THR A 76 3.78 10.35 8.71
C THR A 76 3.19 10.52 7.31
N ASP A 77 3.22 11.73 6.74
CA ASP A 77 2.78 11.99 5.38
C ASP A 77 3.62 11.25 4.33
N ASP A 78 4.93 11.27 4.48
CA ASP A 78 5.85 10.53 3.62
C ASP A 78 5.63 9.01 3.74
N ALA A 79 5.44 8.51 4.96
CA ALA A 79 5.11 7.10 5.20
C ALA A 79 3.80 6.70 4.54
N MET A 80 2.75 7.50 4.69
CA MET A 80 1.45 7.26 4.03
C MET A 80 1.59 7.24 2.51
N THR A 81 2.32 8.19 1.95
CA THR A 81 2.59 8.26 0.52
C THR A 81 3.36 7.04 0.03
N GLY A 82 4.33 6.57 0.79
CA GLY A 82 5.08 5.35 0.50
C GLY A 82 4.19 4.11 0.51
N VAL A 83 3.43 3.92 1.58
CA VAL A 83 2.53 2.76 1.75
C VAL A 83 1.41 2.76 0.71
N ALA A 84 0.85 3.92 0.37
CA ALA A 84 -0.21 4.05 -0.62
C ALA A 84 0.22 3.63 -2.04
N LYS A 85 1.53 3.68 -2.33
CA LYS A 85 2.06 3.20 -3.62
C LYS A 85 2.10 1.67 -3.73
N LEU A 86 2.12 0.95 -2.61
CA LEU A 86 2.20 -0.51 -2.59
C LEU A 86 0.96 -1.18 -3.22
N PRO A 87 -0.28 -0.83 -2.84
CA PRO A 87 -1.47 -1.40 -3.48
C PRO A 87 -1.52 -1.18 -4.99
N ALA A 88 -1.06 -0.03 -5.46
CA ALA A 88 -0.99 0.27 -6.89
C ALA A 88 0.00 -0.63 -7.65
N LYS A 89 0.99 -1.21 -6.97
CA LYS A 89 1.97 -2.13 -7.56
C LYS A 89 1.59 -3.60 -7.42
N LEU A 90 0.59 -3.94 -6.62
CA LEU A 90 0.14 -5.33 -6.45
C LEU A 90 -0.25 -6.02 -7.76
N PRO A 91 -1.01 -5.40 -8.69
CA PRO A 91 -1.34 -6.02 -9.96
C PRO A 91 -0.10 -6.36 -10.80
N LEU A 92 0.91 -5.49 -10.78
CA LEU A 92 2.18 -5.75 -11.47
C LEU A 92 2.91 -6.95 -10.88
N ILE A 93 2.98 -7.03 -9.55
CA ILE A 93 3.63 -8.14 -8.83
C ILE A 93 2.94 -9.46 -9.18
N VAL A 94 1.61 -9.49 -9.13
CA VAL A 94 0.82 -10.68 -9.50
C VAL A 94 1.10 -11.10 -10.94
N THR A 95 1.13 -10.16 -11.87
CA THR A 95 1.42 -10.43 -13.30
C THR A 95 2.80 -11.04 -13.48
N VAL A 96 3.82 -10.52 -12.80
CA VAL A 96 5.19 -11.07 -12.85
C VAL A 96 5.24 -12.49 -12.30
N ILE A 97 4.56 -12.74 -11.17
CA ILE A 97 4.51 -14.07 -10.57
C ILE A 97 3.85 -15.08 -11.51
N VAL A 98 2.69 -14.72 -12.07
CA VAL A 98 1.97 -15.58 -13.03
C VAL A 98 2.81 -15.85 -14.27
N ALA A 99 3.46 -14.84 -14.83
CA ALA A 99 4.36 -14.99 -15.98
C ALA A 99 5.53 -15.95 -15.65
N ALA A 100 6.14 -15.81 -14.48
CA ALA A 100 7.22 -16.69 -14.04
C ALA A 100 6.77 -18.15 -13.92
N ILE A 101 5.56 -18.39 -13.42
CA ILE A 101 4.99 -19.75 -13.32
C ILE A 101 4.75 -20.33 -14.70
N ILE A 102 4.17 -19.57 -15.63
CA ILE A 102 3.91 -20.03 -17.01
C ILE A 102 5.22 -20.37 -17.69
N ILE A 103 6.23 -19.52 -17.60
CA ILE A 103 7.55 -19.77 -18.16
C ILE A 103 8.18 -21.03 -17.56
N GLY A 104 8.09 -21.19 -16.24
CA GLY A 104 8.60 -22.37 -15.55
C GLY A 104 7.96 -23.68 -16.04
N ILE A 105 6.64 -23.67 -16.22
CA ILE A 105 5.90 -24.83 -16.76
C ILE A 105 6.31 -25.12 -18.21
N LEU A 106 6.42 -24.09 -19.05
CA LEU A 106 6.82 -24.26 -20.45
C LEU A 106 8.25 -24.81 -20.57
N VAL A 107 9.20 -24.28 -19.81
CA VAL A 107 10.58 -24.77 -19.81
C VAL A 107 10.62 -26.23 -19.37
N ARG A 108 9.88 -26.58 -18.31
CA ARG A 108 9.82 -27.98 -17.84
C ARG A 108 9.24 -28.90 -18.91
N TYR A 109 8.17 -28.47 -19.58
CA TYR A 109 7.55 -29.26 -20.64
C TYR A 109 8.47 -29.49 -21.82
N LEU A 110 9.19 -28.46 -22.26
CA LEU A 110 10.17 -28.54 -23.34
C LEU A 110 11.34 -29.48 -22.98
N LEU A 111 11.87 -29.36 -21.75
CA LEU A 111 12.98 -30.23 -21.31
C LEU A 111 12.58 -31.71 -21.28
N ILE A 112 11.34 -32.05 -20.88
CA ILE A 112 10.85 -33.42 -20.88
C ILE A 112 10.68 -33.95 -22.29
N ARG A 113 10.31 -33.08 -23.24
CA ARG A 113 10.07 -33.50 -24.63
C ARG A 113 11.35 -33.71 -25.43
N PHE A 114 12.44 -33.05 -25.04
CA PHE A 114 13.73 -33.17 -25.72
C PHE A 114 14.66 -34.22 -25.13
N ASN A 115 14.28 -34.87 -24.04
CA ASN A 115 15.06 -35.92 -23.40
C ASN A 115 14.38 -37.27 -23.61
#